data_2577bc52d3c2d07a90fa9a39d2d5af0f
#
_entry.id   2577bc52d3c2d07a90fa9a39d2d5af0f
#
_cell.length_a   1.000
_cell.length_b   1.000
_cell.length_c   1.000
_cell.angle_alpha   90.00
_cell.angle_beta   90.00
_cell.angle_gamma   90.00
#
_symmetry.space_group_name_H-M   'P 1'
#
loop_
_entity.id
_entity.type
_entity.pdbx_description
1 polymer ?
#
loop_
_entity_poly.entity_id
_entity_poly.type
_entity_poly.pdbx_seq_one_letter_code
_entity_poly.pdbx_strand_id
1 'polypeptide(L)'
;MTMLADTRFSNRRRALAAQLAALRIDTVLVTHLKHVRYLSNFSGSNGAVLLNKDLSATIATDGRYLTQIEEEVPDLEKVIATKAVDLELLSRITGPRRVAFEADFVSVKQLEALQEAAPEDVTLVPISGVIEEIRLRKDPLELERLRGVAALASQAFEDMLAAGEVAAVSYT
;
A
#
# COMPACT_ATOMS: atom_id res chain seq x y z
N MET A 1 -29.49 9.96 0.96
CA MET A 1 -28.69 9.56 2.13
C MET A 1 -27.23 9.64 1.70
N THR A 2 -26.56 10.73 2.01
CA THR A 2 -25.17 10.95 1.61
C THR A 2 -24.31 9.94 2.39
N MET A 3 -23.76 8.96 1.71
CA MET A 3 -22.75 8.06 2.34
C MET A 3 -21.59 8.94 2.79
N LEU A 4 -21.30 8.93 4.09
CA LEU A 4 -20.09 9.58 4.60
C LEU A 4 -18.90 8.95 3.86
N ALA A 5 -18.11 9.80 3.23
CA ALA A 5 -16.91 9.35 2.51
C ALA A 5 -16.04 8.55 3.49
N ASP A 6 -15.56 7.40 3.06
CA ASP A 6 -14.64 6.58 3.86
C ASP A 6 -13.31 7.31 4.05
N THR A 7 -13.10 7.90 5.22
CA THR A 7 -11.91 8.69 5.52
C THR A 7 -10.71 7.86 5.97
N ARG A 8 -10.83 6.52 6.07
CA ARG A 8 -9.75 5.66 6.56
C ARG A 8 -8.48 5.81 5.72
N PHE A 9 -8.63 5.75 4.39
CA PHE A 9 -7.48 5.79 3.47
C PHE A 9 -6.82 7.18 3.49
N SER A 10 -7.59 8.26 3.51
CA SER A 10 -7.04 9.61 3.64
C SER A 10 -6.33 9.84 4.98
N ASN A 11 -6.83 9.27 6.08
CA ASN A 11 -6.17 9.32 7.39
C ASN A 11 -4.84 8.54 7.40
N ARG A 12 -4.77 7.37 6.72
CA ARG A 12 -3.56 6.58 6.57
C ARG A 12 -2.51 7.31 5.74
N ARG A 13 -2.92 7.95 4.63
CA ARG A 13 -2.03 8.81 3.84
C ARG A 13 -1.52 10.01 4.64
N ARG A 14 -2.36 10.62 5.47
CA ARG A 14 -1.95 11.72 6.36
C ARG A 14 -0.91 11.26 7.38
N ALA A 15 -1.09 10.08 7.97
CA ALA A 15 -0.11 9.50 8.88
C ALA A 15 1.24 9.25 8.18
N LEU A 16 1.22 8.71 6.96
CA LEU A 16 2.43 8.49 6.18
C LEU A 16 3.12 9.81 5.81
N ALA A 17 2.37 10.80 5.34
CA ALA A 17 2.93 12.12 5.00
C ALA A 17 3.61 12.81 6.20
N ALA A 18 3.07 12.64 7.41
CA ALA A 18 3.70 13.13 8.63
C ALA A 18 5.06 12.45 8.90
N GLN A 19 5.18 11.14 8.65
CA GLN A 19 6.45 10.41 8.75
C GLN A 19 7.46 10.88 7.68
N LEU A 20 7.00 11.11 6.44
CA LEU A 20 7.85 11.65 5.37
C LEU A 20 8.45 13.01 5.76
N ALA A 21 7.63 13.89 6.33
CA ALA A 21 8.09 15.21 6.79
C ALA A 21 9.17 15.09 7.87
N ALA A 22 9.02 14.18 8.84
CA ALA A 22 10.00 13.91 9.88
C ALA A 22 11.33 13.38 9.31
N LEU A 23 11.28 12.60 8.23
CA LEU A 23 12.44 12.04 7.53
C LEU A 23 13.03 13.02 6.48
N ARG A 24 12.47 14.20 6.32
CA ARG A 24 12.83 15.19 5.29
C ARG A 24 12.70 14.62 3.87
N ILE A 25 11.66 13.85 3.63
CA ILE A 25 11.32 13.27 2.34
C ILE A 25 10.15 14.06 1.75
N ASP A 26 10.19 14.32 0.45
CA ASP A 26 9.16 15.11 -0.21
C ASP A 26 8.01 14.25 -0.74
N THR A 27 8.35 13.03 -1.17
CA THR A 27 7.43 12.12 -1.87
C THR A 27 7.81 10.68 -1.54
N VAL A 28 6.83 9.77 -1.50
CA VAL A 28 7.08 8.32 -1.45
C VAL A 28 6.41 7.62 -2.62
N LEU A 29 7.16 6.74 -3.26
CA LEU A 29 6.67 5.79 -4.25
C LEU A 29 6.43 4.45 -3.56
N VAL A 30 5.16 4.06 -3.48
CA VAL A 30 4.71 2.81 -2.84
C VAL A 30 4.35 1.81 -3.92
N THR A 31 5.05 0.67 -3.93
CA THR A 31 4.90 -0.38 -4.95
C THR A 31 4.44 -1.71 -4.38
N HIS A 32 4.63 -1.92 -3.07
CA HIS A 32 4.14 -3.13 -2.42
C HIS A 32 2.61 -3.15 -2.37
N LEU A 33 1.98 -4.10 -3.06
CA LEU A 33 0.53 -4.11 -3.27
C LEU A 33 -0.31 -4.11 -1.98
N LYS A 34 0.19 -4.70 -0.89
CA LYS A 34 -0.49 -4.63 0.41
C LYS A 34 -0.51 -3.19 0.96
N HIS A 35 0.54 -2.42 0.70
CA HIS A 35 0.62 -1.01 1.11
C HIS A 35 -0.14 -0.10 0.16
N VAL A 36 -0.13 -0.38 -1.15
CA VAL A 36 -1.01 0.28 -2.13
C VAL A 36 -2.46 0.14 -1.69
N ARG A 37 -2.92 -1.09 -1.41
CA ARG A 37 -4.28 -1.34 -0.91
C ARG A 37 -4.57 -0.64 0.42
N TYR A 38 -3.63 -0.67 1.36
CA TYR A 38 -3.76 -0.01 2.66
C TYR A 38 -3.99 1.49 2.54
N LEU A 39 -3.32 2.15 1.58
CA LEU A 39 -3.34 3.60 1.38
C LEU A 39 -4.46 4.08 0.44
N SER A 40 -4.98 3.22 -0.45
CA SER A 40 -5.90 3.63 -1.51
C SER A 40 -7.20 2.83 -1.59
N ASN A 41 -7.29 1.66 -0.96
CA ASN A 41 -8.32 0.62 -1.16
C ASN A 41 -8.17 -0.21 -2.44
N PHE A 42 -7.31 0.17 -3.37
CA PHE A 42 -7.15 -0.55 -4.62
C PHE A 42 -6.74 -2.01 -4.39
N SER A 43 -7.52 -2.94 -4.93
CA SER A 43 -7.35 -4.39 -4.72
C SER A 43 -6.76 -5.12 -5.94
N GLY A 44 -6.44 -4.40 -7.00
CA GLY A 44 -5.83 -4.97 -8.21
C GLY A 44 -4.43 -5.53 -7.98
N SER A 45 -3.97 -6.40 -8.88
CA SER A 45 -2.67 -7.08 -8.79
C SER A 45 -1.50 -6.31 -9.42
N ASN A 46 -1.75 -5.10 -9.95
CA ASN A 46 -0.71 -4.22 -10.47
C ASN A 46 -1.07 -2.76 -10.18
N GLY A 47 -0.28 -2.10 -9.35
CA GLY A 47 -0.53 -0.71 -8.97
C GLY A 47 0.60 -0.13 -8.15
N ALA A 48 0.73 1.19 -8.21
CA ALA A 48 1.65 1.97 -7.40
C ALA A 48 0.98 3.28 -6.96
N VAL A 49 1.39 3.80 -5.82
CA VAL A 49 0.93 5.09 -5.28
C VAL A 49 2.11 6.02 -5.13
N LEU A 50 1.98 7.23 -5.64
CA LEU A 50 2.88 8.34 -5.37
C LEU A 50 2.18 9.28 -4.39
N LEU A 51 2.73 9.42 -3.18
CA LEU A 51 2.18 10.30 -2.14
C LEU A 51 3.19 11.40 -1.82
N ASN A 52 2.76 12.64 -1.93
CA ASN A 52 3.54 13.81 -1.56
C ASN A 52 3.29 14.22 -0.09
N LYS A 53 4.25 14.91 0.51
CA LYS A 53 4.13 15.43 1.89
C LYS A 53 3.01 16.46 2.08
N ASP A 54 2.53 17.08 0.99
CA ASP A 54 1.39 18.00 0.97
C ASP A 54 0.03 17.28 0.88
N LEU A 55 0.02 15.94 0.92
CA LEU A 55 -1.13 15.05 0.81
C LEU A 55 -1.67 14.87 -0.61
N SER A 56 -1.14 15.53 -1.61
CA SER A 56 -1.48 15.20 -2.99
C SER A 56 -0.99 13.78 -3.31
N ALA A 57 -1.81 12.98 -3.95
CA ALA A 57 -1.49 11.59 -4.22
C ALA A 57 -2.06 11.13 -5.56
N THR A 58 -1.27 10.35 -6.28
CA THR A 58 -1.62 9.76 -7.57
C THR A 58 -1.46 8.26 -7.48
N ILE A 59 -2.43 7.51 -8.01
CA ILE A 59 -2.34 6.05 -8.15
C ILE A 59 -2.21 5.69 -9.62
N ALA A 60 -1.30 4.76 -9.94
CA ALA A 60 -1.19 4.19 -11.27
C ALA A 60 -1.56 2.71 -11.27
N THR A 61 -2.22 2.29 -12.33
CA THR A 61 -2.48 0.88 -12.66
C THR A 61 -2.47 0.71 -14.18
N ASP A 62 -2.64 -0.50 -14.68
CA ASP A 62 -2.75 -0.77 -16.12
C ASP A 62 -4.19 -0.87 -16.60
N GLY A 63 -4.38 -0.94 -17.92
CA GLY A 63 -5.69 -0.91 -18.58
C GLY A 63 -6.66 -2.02 -18.18
N ARG A 64 -6.20 -3.11 -17.55
CA ARG A 64 -7.09 -4.18 -17.05
C ARG A 64 -7.97 -3.73 -15.89
N TYR A 65 -7.57 -2.69 -15.18
CA TYR A 65 -8.21 -2.21 -13.95
C TYR A 65 -8.95 -0.88 -14.10
N LEU A 66 -9.22 -0.43 -15.33
CA LEU A 66 -9.91 0.85 -15.62
C LEU A 66 -11.20 1.04 -14.81
N THR A 67 -12.10 0.09 -14.88
CA THR A 67 -13.38 0.17 -14.15
C THR A 67 -13.17 0.02 -12.65
N GLN A 68 -12.34 -0.93 -12.25
CA GLN A 68 -12.13 -1.23 -10.84
C GLN A 68 -11.50 -0.05 -10.08
N ILE A 69 -10.52 0.65 -10.68
CA ILE A 69 -9.87 1.78 -10.02
C ILE A 69 -10.81 2.98 -9.84
N GLU A 70 -11.77 3.17 -10.76
CA GLU A 70 -12.79 4.21 -10.64
C GLU A 70 -13.75 3.93 -9.46
N GLU A 71 -14.11 2.67 -9.27
CA GLU A 71 -15.01 2.25 -8.18
C GLU A 71 -14.31 2.23 -6.81
N GLU A 72 -13.09 1.68 -6.75
CA GLU A 72 -12.38 1.44 -5.49
C GLU A 72 -11.65 2.67 -4.96
N VAL A 73 -11.24 3.61 -5.83
CA VAL A 73 -10.37 4.75 -5.49
C VAL A 73 -10.95 6.06 -6.00
N PRO A 74 -12.07 6.53 -5.44
CA PRO A 74 -12.73 7.76 -5.93
C PRO A 74 -11.98 9.05 -5.56
N ASP A 75 -11.03 9.00 -4.64
CA ASP A 75 -10.43 10.16 -3.98
C ASP A 75 -8.98 10.47 -4.38
N LEU A 76 -8.41 9.72 -5.34
CA LEU A 76 -7.07 9.95 -5.85
C LEU A 76 -7.08 10.29 -7.34
N GLU A 77 -6.06 11.03 -7.79
CA GLU A 77 -5.73 11.13 -9.21
C GLU A 77 -5.31 9.76 -9.73
N LYS A 78 -5.80 9.40 -10.92
CA LYS A 78 -5.57 8.09 -11.53
C LYS A 78 -4.76 8.21 -12.80
N VAL A 79 -3.81 7.30 -12.96
CA VAL A 79 -2.99 7.16 -14.16
C VAL A 79 -3.13 5.73 -14.68
N ILE A 80 -3.52 5.61 -15.94
CA ILE A 80 -3.49 4.30 -16.63
C ILE A 80 -2.16 4.21 -17.35
N ALA A 81 -1.27 3.40 -16.79
CA ALA A 81 0.08 3.24 -17.27
C ALA A 81 0.13 2.35 -18.51
N THR A 82 0.97 2.73 -19.48
CA THR A 82 1.30 1.93 -20.67
C THR A 82 2.63 1.20 -20.54
N LYS A 83 3.39 1.51 -19.51
CA LYS A 83 4.63 0.86 -19.08
C LYS A 83 4.52 0.41 -17.62
N ALA A 84 5.63 0.06 -16.97
CA ALA A 84 5.63 -0.27 -15.53
C ALA A 84 5.07 0.90 -14.71
N VAL A 85 4.12 0.60 -13.81
CA VAL A 85 3.32 1.62 -13.08
C VAL A 85 4.17 2.52 -12.19
N ASP A 86 5.22 1.99 -11.61
CA ASP A 86 6.20 2.70 -10.78
C ASP A 86 7.05 3.67 -11.61
N LEU A 87 7.54 3.23 -12.78
CA LEU A 87 8.32 4.05 -13.71
C LEU A 87 7.45 5.16 -14.31
N GLU A 88 6.17 4.86 -14.60
CA GLU A 88 5.21 5.86 -15.08
C GLU A 88 5.02 6.98 -14.06
N LEU A 89 4.81 6.65 -12.79
CA LEU A 89 4.64 7.64 -11.73
C LEU A 89 5.93 8.43 -11.48
N LEU A 90 7.07 7.75 -11.45
CA LEU A 90 8.36 8.40 -11.21
C LEU A 90 8.71 9.42 -12.30
N SER A 91 8.44 9.09 -13.57
CA SER A 91 8.71 9.97 -14.71
C SER A 91 7.85 11.25 -14.74
N ARG A 92 6.78 11.31 -13.95
CA ARG A 92 5.89 12.49 -13.84
C ARG A 92 6.35 13.49 -12.78
N ILE A 93 7.35 13.15 -11.99
CA ILE A 93 7.90 14.04 -10.97
C ILE A 93 8.66 15.17 -11.65
N THR A 94 8.40 16.40 -11.22
CA THR A 94 9.08 17.60 -11.71
C THR A 94 9.81 18.33 -10.58
N GLY A 95 10.99 18.83 -10.92
CA GLY A 95 11.86 19.59 -10.01
C GLY A 95 12.55 18.74 -8.95
N PRO A 96 13.46 19.36 -8.17
CA PRO A 96 14.29 18.65 -7.21
C PRO A 96 13.45 18.06 -6.07
N ARG A 97 13.54 16.74 -5.89
CA ARG A 97 12.77 16.00 -4.87
C ARG A 97 13.55 14.84 -4.30
N ARG A 98 13.35 14.62 -3.01
CA ARG A 98 13.74 13.39 -2.32
C ARG A 98 12.57 12.42 -2.35
N VAL A 99 12.68 11.38 -3.17
CA VAL A 99 11.64 10.38 -3.38
C VAL A 99 11.99 9.10 -2.64
N ALA A 100 11.23 8.77 -1.62
CA ALA A 100 11.41 7.50 -0.92
C ALA A 100 10.85 6.33 -1.73
N PHE A 101 11.47 5.17 -1.57
CA PHE A 101 10.96 3.89 -2.03
C PHE A 101 11.10 2.81 -0.95
N GLU A 102 10.29 1.76 -1.02
CA GLU A 102 10.24 0.68 -0.04
C GLU A 102 11.39 -0.31 -0.24
N ALA A 103 12.48 -0.14 0.50
CA ALA A 103 13.70 -0.93 0.33
C ALA A 103 13.50 -2.44 0.61
N ASP A 104 12.53 -2.79 1.45
CA ASP A 104 12.22 -4.18 1.79
C ASP A 104 11.50 -4.95 0.66
N PHE A 105 10.96 -4.23 -0.34
CA PHE A 105 10.15 -4.82 -1.41
C PHE A 105 10.67 -4.54 -2.82
N VAL A 106 11.48 -3.51 -2.99
CA VAL A 106 12.09 -3.17 -4.28
C VAL A 106 13.32 -4.06 -4.51
N SER A 107 13.29 -4.87 -5.56
CA SER A 107 14.44 -5.68 -5.95
C SER A 107 15.58 -4.81 -6.50
N VAL A 108 16.81 -5.32 -6.53
CA VAL A 108 17.96 -4.62 -7.13
C VAL A 108 17.67 -4.25 -8.59
N LYS A 109 17.12 -5.18 -9.38
CA LYS A 109 16.75 -4.91 -10.78
C LYS A 109 15.71 -3.78 -10.90
N GLN A 110 14.75 -3.74 -9.99
CA GLN A 110 13.73 -2.67 -9.99
C GLN A 110 14.35 -1.33 -9.58
N LEU A 111 15.26 -1.33 -8.60
CA LEU A 111 15.99 -0.12 -8.22
C LEU A 111 16.83 0.45 -9.37
N GLU A 112 17.53 -0.40 -10.12
CA GLU A 112 18.26 0.01 -11.32
C GLU A 112 17.33 0.68 -12.33
N ALA A 113 16.16 0.08 -12.61
CA ALA A 113 15.17 0.67 -13.49
C ALA A 113 14.59 2.00 -12.98
N LEU A 114 14.36 2.11 -11.67
CA LEU A 114 13.92 3.37 -11.05
C LEU A 114 15.02 4.45 -11.16
N GLN A 115 16.28 4.10 -10.97
CA GLN A 115 17.40 5.02 -11.10
C GLN A 115 17.57 5.52 -12.56
N GLU A 116 17.37 4.64 -13.53
CA GLU A 116 17.41 4.98 -14.95
C GLU A 116 16.24 5.88 -15.38
N ALA A 117 15.06 5.68 -14.79
CA ALA A 117 13.84 6.43 -15.11
C ALA A 117 13.69 7.72 -14.30
N ALA A 118 14.43 7.89 -13.24
CA ALA A 118 14.34 9.06 -12.36
C ALA A 118 14.80 10.33 -13.09
N PRO A 119 14.06 11.45 -13.03
CA PRO A 119 14.54 12.75 -13.50
C PRO A 119 15.87 13.14 -12.79
N GLU A 120 16.71 13.90 -13.46
CA GLU A 120 18.06 14.29 -12.96
C GLU A 120 18.03 14.94 -11.55
N ASP A 121 16.99 15.72 -11.28
CA ASP A 121 16.82 16.42 -9.99
C ASP A 121 16.19 15.55 -8.89
N VAL A 122 15.88 14.28 -9.16
CA VAL A 122 15.26 13.35 -8.20
C VAL A 122 16.33 12.53 -7.49
N THR A 123 16.30 12.57 -6.15
CA THR A 123 17.12 11.70 -5.30
C THR A 123 16.27 10.57 -4.75
N LEU A 124 16.55 9.32 -5.11
CA LEU A 124 15.89 8.14 -4.55
C LEU A 124 16.44 7.84 -3.14
N VAL A 125 15.56 7.65 -2.16
CA VAL A 125 15.89 7.43 -0.75
C VAL A 125 15.26 6.12 -0.28
N PRO A 126 16.05 5.11 0.12
CA PRO A 126 15.47 3.87 0.66
C PRO A 126 14.86 4.14 2.04
N ILE A 127 13.67 3.60 2.27
CA ILE A 127 13.01 3.54 3.59
C ILE A 127 12.57 2.11 3.88
N SER A 128 12.60 1.73 5.16
CA SER A 128 12.17 0.40 5.64
C SER A 128 11.26 0.57 6.85
N GLY A 129 10.23 -0.26 6.93
CA GLY A 129 9.37 -0.37 8.12
C GLY A 129 8.40 0.80 8.36
N VAL A 130 8.43 1.87 7.56
CA VAL A 130 7.66 3.11 7.84
C VAL A 130 6.14 2.86 7.72
N ILE A 131 5.70 2.17 6.67
CA ILE A 131 4.27 1.88 6.48
C ILE A 131 3.84 0.75 7.41
N GLU A 132 4.69 -0.22 7.65
CA GLU A 132 4.47 -1.30 8.60
C GLU A 132 4.22 -0.77 10.01
N GLU A 133 4.97 0.23 10.46
CA GLU A 133 4.78 0.85 11.76
C GLU A 133 3.40 1.52 11.88
N ILE A 134 2.95 2.22 10.85
CA ILE A 134 1.60 2.78 10.80
C ILE A 134 0.54 1.66 10.88
N ARG A 135 0.75 0.55 10.19
CA ARG A 135 -0.13 -0.62 10.16
C ARG A 135 -0.16 -1.43 11.47
N LEU A 136 0.79 -1.22 12.38
CA LEU A 136 0.72 -1.82 13.73
C LEU A 136 -0.51 -1.34 14.50
N ARG A 137 -0.93 -0.11 14.30
CA ARG A 137 -2.15 0.44 14.91
C ARG A 137 -3.33 0.18 13.99
N LYS A 138 -4.24 -0.70 14.45
CA LYS A 138 -5.44 -1.08 13.71
C LYS A 138 -6.55 -0.07 13.94
N ASP A 139 -7.26 0.31 12.89
CA ASP A 139 -8.48 1.09 13.01
C ASP A 139 -9.65 0.23 13.57
N PRO A 140 -10.77 0.85 14.00
CA PRO A 140 -11.90 0.11 14.57
C PRO A 140 -12.46 -0.98 13.66
N LEU A 141 -12.54 -0.75 12.35
CA LEU A 141 -13.05 -1.73 11.39
C LEU A 141 -12.04 -2.88 11.17
N GLU A 142 -10.74 -2.59 11.16
CA GLU A 142 -9.70 -3.62 11.12
C GLU A 142 -9.77 -4.52 12.35
N LEU A 143 -9.98 -3.93 13.54
CA LEU A 143 -10.15 -4.68 14.79
C LEU A 143 -11.40 -5.56 14.76
N GLU A 144 -12.52 -5.04 14.27
CA GLU A 144 -13.76 -5.80 14.12
C GLU A 144 -13.56 -7.01 13.20
N ARG A 145 -12.95 -6.80 12.04
CA ARG A 145 -12.65 -7.87 11.08
C ARG A 145 -11.69 -8.92 11.65
N LEU A 146 -10.64 -8.48 12.34
CA LEU A 146 -9.70 -9.40 13.01
C LEU A 146 -10.38 -10.25 14.08
N ARG A 147 -11.26 -9.66 14.90
CA ARG A 147 -12.05 -10.41 15.89
C ARG A 147 -12.98 -11.42 15.24
N GLY A 148 -13.66 -11.05 14.14
CA GLY A 148 -14.51 -11.96 13.38
C GLY A 148 -13.74 -13.15 12.82
N VAL A 149 -12.58 -12.91 12.20
CA VAL A 149 -11.71 -13.99 11.67
C VAL A 149 -11.18 -14.87 12.80
N ALA A 150 -10.76 -14.28 13.93
CA ALA A 150 -10.28 -15.04 15.07
C ALA A 150 -11.38 -15.93 15.66
N ALA A 151 -12.62 -15.43 15.78
CA ALA A 151 -13.76 -16.22 16.24
C ALA A 151 -14.08 -17.40 15.32
N LEU A 152 -14.07 -17.17 13.99
CA LEU A 152 -14.24 -18.24 13.00
C LEU A 152 -13.14 -19.31 13.10
N ALA A 153 -11.88 -18.89 13.24
CA ALA A 153 -10.77 -19.83 13.39
C ALA A 153 -10.87 -20.67 14.67
N SER A 154 -11.26 -20.03 15.80
CA SER A 154 -11.47 -20.73 17.06
C SER A 154 -12.61 -21.75 16.95
N GLN A 155 -13.74 -21.35 16.36
CA GLN A 155 -14.88 -22.26 16.14
C GLN A 155 -14.50 -23.45 15.28
N ALA A 156 -13.82 -23.20 14.15
CA ALA A 156 -13.36 -24.28 13.27
C ALA A 156 -12.42 -25.26 13.97
N PHE A 157 -11.57 -24.76 14.86
CA PHE A 157 -10.67 -25.58 15.65
C PHE A 157 -11.44 -26.42 16.70
N GLU A 158 -12.41 -25.83 17.39
CA GLU A 158 -13.27 -26.54 18.34
C GLU A 158 -14.10 -27.63 17.65
N ASP A 159 -14.67 -27.35 16.48
CA ASP A 159 -15.43 -28.30 15.67
C ASP A 159 -14.55 -29.49 15.23
N MET A 160 -13.31 -29.23 14.82
CA MET A 160 -12.33 -30.25 14.45
C MET A 160 -11.96 -31.15 15.65
N LEU A 161 -11.78 -30.57 16.84
CA LEU A 161 -11.53 -31.31 18.07
C LEU A 161 -12.73 -32.19 18.45
N ALA A 162 -13.95 -31.66 18.33
CA ALA A 162 -15.19 -32.36 18.64
C ALA A 162 -15.45 -33.56 17.67
N ALA A 163 -15.06 -33.40 16.40
CA ALA A 163 -15.12 -34.47 15.39
C ALA A 163 -14.13 -35.62 15.65
N GLY A 164 -13.14 -35.43 16.55
CA GLY A 164 -12.14 -36.47 16.85
C GLY A 164 -11.10 -36.70 15.74
N GLU A 165 -11.02 -35.78 14.79
CA GLU A 165 -10.15 -35.91 13.62
C GLU A 165 -8.67 -35.52 13.89
N VAL A 166 -8.38 -35.03 15.10
CA VAL A 166 -7.00 -34.68 15.51
C VAL A 166 -6.32 -35.93 16.05
N ALA A 167 -5.62 -36.66 15.20
CA ALA A 167 -4.68 -37.69 15.64
C ALA A 167 -3.51 -37.00 16.37
N ALA A 168 -3.19 -37.46 17.57
CA ALA A 168 -2.01 -37.01 18.29
C ALA A 168 -0.77 -37.31 17.43
N VAL A 169 -0.12 -36.30 16.88
CA VAL A 169 1.19 -36.49 16.20
C VAL A 169 2.23 -36.57 17.30
N SER A 170 2.69 -37.78 17.58
CA SER A 170 3.86 -38.01 18.42
C SER A 170 5.12 -37.72 17.60
N TYR A 171 5.85 -36.67 17.99
CA TYR A 171 7.23 -36.47 17.54
C TYR A 171 8.14 -37.36 18.41
N THR A 172 8.49 -38.51 17.91
CA THR A 172 9.62 -39.34 18.41
C THR A 172 10.89 -38.97 17.68
#